data_ab6d6f43eb3e89d742d83241165cfa50
#
_entry.id   ab6d6f43eb3e89d742d83241165cfa50
#
_cell.length_a   1.000
_cell.length_b   1.000
_cell.length_c   1.000
_cell.angle_alpha   90.00
_cell.angle_beta   90.00
_cell.angle_gamma   90.00
#
_symmetry.space_group_name_H-M   'P 1'
#
loop_
_entity.id
_entity.type
_entity.pdbx_description
1 polymer ?
#
loop_
_entity_poly.entity_id
_entity_poly.type
_entity_poly.pdbx_seq_one_letter_code
_entity_poly.pdbx_strand_id
1 'polypeptide(L)'
;MSQPEDAAPGRPSRRRLVVRVVLAVAVVAAIYFGVMPKLVDVDQVWATLRAMTWLELVTLGAAAVWNLGSYLLPQLAAMPGLSLGQAAMESHASTAVGNLMPVGQAVGLGVTYRFYTSYGFGRGPIALSLLVQGVWNNFIKLGMPIVALGLLVVSGDAAGELAPAAVIGLVVFVVALAGFAFGLSSERRAAWLGGALADGVARLRRLVRRPGRPDWDRGAVAFRAEAVALLRDRWHWLTLTTLASHLSLFLVLLLALRHVGISEAEVSWVEALAAFALVRLLSAVPITPGGLGVVELGLAATLVLAGGEEAQVVAAVLVFRLLTFLLPIPIGAFTWWMWRRGAWYPSGGTVVTGEERG
;
A
#
# COMPACT_ATOMS: atom_id res chain seq x y z
N MET A 1 24.11 -6.74 -44.31
CA MET A 1 24.26 -6.92 -42.83
C MET A 1 22.90 -6.64 -42.23
N SER A 2 22.13 -7.71 -42.03
CA SER A 2 20.78 -7.68 -41.49
C SER A 2 20.87 -7.51 -39.95
N GLN A 3 20.22 -6.50 -39.41
CA GLN A 3 20.08 -6.33 -37.95
C GLN A 3 19.25 -7.49 -37.40
N PRO A 4 19.58 -8.04 -36.22
CA PRO A 4 18.73 -9.01 -35.56
C PRO A 4 17.49 -8.29 -35.01
N GLU A 5 16.33 -8.72 -35.45
CA GLU A 5 15.00 -8.36 -34.96
C GLU A 5 14.93 -8.67 -33.47
N ASP A 6 14.79 -7.64 -32.65
CA ASP A 6 14.56 -7.75 -31.21
C ASP A 6 13.23 -8.52 -30.97
N ALA A 7 13.35 -9.78 -30.64
CA ALA A 7 12.24 -10.62 -30.27
C ALA A 7 11.55 -10.04 -29.01
N ALA A 8 10.38 -9.44 -29.18
CA ALA A 8 9.53 -8.97 -28.11
C ALA A 8 9.29 -10.13 -27.10
N PRO A 9 9.40 -9.88 -25.78
CA PRO A 9 9.21 -10.92 -24.79
C PRO A 9 7.81 -11.51 -24.92
N GLY A 10 7.76 -12.82 -25.24
CA GLY A 10 6.54 -13.56 -25.53
C GLY A 10 5.49 -13.37 -24.43
N ARG A 11 4.27 -13.00 -24.83
CA ARG A 11 3.12 -12.86 -23.94
C ARG A 11 2.96 -14.16 -23.14
N PRO A 12 2.89 -14.11 -21.79
CA PRO A 12 2.66 -15.31 -21.01
C PRO A 12 1.37 -15.99 -21.47
N SER A 13 1.43 -17.28 -21.78
CA SER A 13 0.26 -18.00 -22.27
C SER A 13 -0.89 -17.84 -21.27
N ARG A 14 -2.11 -17.63 -21.78
CA ARG A 14 -3.36 -17.45 -20.99
C ARG A 14 -3.51 -18.54 -19.92
N ARG A 15 -3.06 -19.74 -20.23
CA ARG A 15 -3.02 -20.89 -19.31
C ARG A 15 -2.09 -20.65 -18.11
N ARG A 16 -0.89 -20.09 -18.32
CA ARG A 16 0.05 -19.80 -17.22
C ARG A 16 -0.48 -18.71 -16.28
N LEU A 17 -1.18 -17.72 -16.82
CA LEU A 17 -1.81 -16.68 -16.01
C LEU A 17 -2.95 -17.26 -15.17
N VAL A 18 -3.83 -18.05 -15.77
CA VAL A 18 -4.94 -18.73 -15.06
C VAL A 18 -4.40 -19.63 -13.96
N VAL A 19 -3.38 -20.44 -14.24
CA VAL A 19 -2.77 -21.33 -13.25
C VAL A 19 -2.18 -20.51 -12.07
N ARG A 20 -1.52 -19.40 -12.34
CA ARG A 20 -0.99 -18.53 -11.26
C ARG A 20 -2.09 -17.92 -10.41
N VAL A 21 -3.17 -17.44 -11.02
CA VAL A 21 -4.33 -16.88 -10.31
C VAL A 21 -5.02 -17.96 -9.47
N VAL A 22 -5.26 -19.15 -10.05
CA VAL A 22 -5.84 -20.27 -9.34
C VAL A 22 -4.94 -20.71 -8.17
N LEU A 23 -3.63 -20.78 -8.37
CA LEU A 23 -2.69 -21.13 -7.32
C LEU A 23 -2.70 -20.07 -6.20
N ALA A 24 -2.73 -18.78 -6.55
CA ALA A 24 -2.79 -17.71 -5.56
C ALA A 24 -4.11 -17.76 -4.76
N VAL A 25 -5.25 -17.94 -5.44
CA VAL A 25 -6.55 -18.12 -4.77
C VAL A 25 -6.54 -19.38 -3.90
N ALA A 26 -5.97 -20.48 -4.37
CA ALA A 26 -5.83 -21.70 -3.58
C ALA A 26 -4.96 -21.51 -2.33
N VAL A 27 -3.85 -20.76 -2.42
CA VAL A 27 -2.99 -20.43 -1.27
C VAL A 27 -3.76 -19.56 -0.28
N VAL A 28 -4.46 -18.52 -0.75
CA VAL A 28 -5.30 -17.68 0.11
C VAL A 28 -6.38 -18.53 0.79
N ALA A 29 -7.08 -19.37 0.03
CA ALA A 29 -8.09 -20.28 0.57
C ALA A 29 -7.49 -21.28 1.57
N ALA A 30 -6.32 -21.86 1.28
CA ALA A 30 -5.64 -22.79 2.19
C ALA A 30 -5.24 -22.11 3.52
N ILE A 31 -4.84 -20.85 3.49
CA ILE A 31 -4.54 -20.07 4.70
C ILE A 31 -5.84 -19.82 5.48
N TYR A 32 -6.90 -19.30 4.84
CA TYR A 32 -8.14 -18.96 5.51
C TYR A 32 -8.95 -20.17 5.97
N PHE A 33 -8.98 -21.25 5.19
CA PHE A 33 -9.77 -22.44 5.51
C PHE A 33 -8.95 -23.58 6.12
N GLY A 34 -7.62 -23.58 5.98
CA GLY A 34 -6.77 -24.64 6.48
C GLY A 34 -5.93 -24.28 7.71
N VAL A 35 -5.45 -23.05 7.79
CA VAL A 35 -4.57 -22.58 8.89
C VAL A 35 -5.35 -21.77 9.91
N MET A 36 -6.17 -20.80 9.48
CA MET A 36 -6.96 -19.96 10.39
C MET A 36 -7.87 -20.76 11.33
N PRO A 37 -8.64 -21.77 10.90
CA PRO A 37 -9.47 -22.55 11.83
C PRO A 37 -8.71 -23.34 12.88
N LYS A 38 -7.40 -23.54 12.70
CA LYS A 38 -6.54 -24.22 13.70
C LYS A 38 -5.98 -23.25 14.75
N LEU A 39 -5.98 -21.97 14.43
CA LEU A 39 -5.47 -20.91 15.28
C LEU A 39 -6.59 -20.14 15.98
N VAL A 40 -7.82 -20.29 15.50
CA VAL A 40 -8.98 -19.49 15.91
C VAL A 40 -10.20 -20.39 15.98
N ASP A 41 -10.98 -20.24 17.04
CA ASP A 41 -12.31 -20.82 17.12
C ASP A 41 -13.28 -20.09 16.17
N VAL A 42 -13.49 -20.69 14.99
CA VAL A 42 -14.35 -20.12 13.93
C VAL A 42 -15.79 -19.95 14.40
N ASP A 43 -16.26 -20.85 15.28
CA ASP A 43 -17.62 -20.79 15.82
C ASP A 43 -17.79 -19.60 16.75
N GLN A 44 -16.77 -19.30 17.55
CA GLN A 44 -16.77 -18.12 18.42
C GLN A 44 -16.70 -16.80 17.63
N VAL A 45 -15.88 -16.74 16.59
CA VAL A 45 -15.85 -15.59 15.66
C VAL A 45 -17.21 -15.39 15.00
N TRP A 46 -17.85 -16.48 14.55
CA TRP A 46 -19.17 -16.42 13.93
C TRP A 46 -20.27 -16.02 14.92
N ALA A 47 -20.18 -16.48 16.17
CA ALA A 47 -21.06 -16.06 17.25
C ALA A 47 -20.93 -14.56 17.54
N THR A 48 -19.69 -14.06 17.58
CA THR A 48 -19.40 -12.62 17.77
C THR A 48 -19.98 -11.77 16.64
N LEU A 49 -19.79 -12.19 15.38
CA LEU A 49 -20.35 -11.48 14.22
C LEU A 49 -21.89 -11.47 14.22
N ARG A 50 -22.52 -12.57 14.63
CA ARG A 50 -23.98 -12.64 14.76
C ARG A 50 -24.54 -11.81 15.90
N ALA A 51 -23.75 -11.58 16.93
CA ALA A 51 -24.13 -10.75 18.08
C ALA A 51 -24.07 -9.25 17.75
N MET A 52 -23.39 -8.85 16.68
CA MET A 52 -23.30 -7.45 16.26
C MET A 52 -24.69 -6.90 15.92
N THR A 53 -24.95 -5.71 16.43
CA THR A 53 -26.16 -4.94 16.10
C THR A 53 -26.10 -4.44 14.66
N TRP A 54 -27.28 -4.15 14.07
CA TRP A 54 -27.34 -3.57 12.73
C TRP A 54 -26.57 -2.23 12.62
N LEU A 55 -26.51 -1.44 13.69
CA LEU A 55 -25.77 -0.17 13.73
C LEU A 55 -24.26 -0.39 13.64
N GLU A 56 -23.73 -1.39 14.34
CA GLU A 56 -22.31 -1.78 14.26
C GLU A 56 -21.93 -2.27 12.87
N LEU A 57 -22.80 -3.06 12.25
CA LEU A 57 -22.60 -3.51 10.87
C LEU A 57 -22.59 -2.34 9.86
N VAL A 58 -23.51 -1.38 10.05
CA VAL A 58 -23.60 -0.19 9.18
C VAL A 58 -22.38 0.72 9.36
N THR A 59 -21.93 0.95 10.59
CA THR A 59 -20.74 1.80 10.86
C THR A 59 -19.46 1.15 10.34
N LEU A 60 -19.28 -0.16 10.52
CA LEU A 60 -18.19 -0.92 9.90
C LEU A 60 -18.25 -0.87 8.37
N GLY A 61 -19.43 -1.09 7.80
CA GLY A 61 -19.65 -0.98 6.36
C GLY A 61 -19.32 0.42 5.82
N ALA A 62 -19.75 1.47 6.49
CA ALA A 62 -19.44 2.83 6.13
C ALA A 62 -17.94 3.14 6.23
N ALA A 63 -17.27 2.66 7.29
CA ALA A 63 -15.83 2.79 7.42
C ALA A 63 -15.07 2.01 6.33
N ALA A 64 -15.53 0.82 5.96
CA ALA A 64 -14.95 0.04 4.87
C ALA A 64 -15.12 0.75 3.50
N VAL A 65 -16.29 1.30 3.23
CA VAL A 65 -16.54 2.08 2.00
C VAL A 65 -15.66 3.34 1.97
N TRP A 66 -15.56 4.05 3.09
CA TRP A 66 -14.64 5.19 3.22
C TRP A 66 -13.17 4.76 3.01
N ASN A 67 -12.75 3.65 3.60
CA ASN A 67 -11.41 3.12 3.42
C ASN A 67 -11.12 2.80 1.94
N LEU A 68 -12.01 2.10 1.26
CA LEU A 68 -11.88 1.81 -0.18
C LEU A 68 -11.82 3.10 -1.01
N GLY A 69 -12.67 4.08 -0.71
CA GLY A 69 -12.65 5.39 -1.37
C GLY A 69 -11.37 6.19 -1.09
N SER A 70 -10.82 6.07 0.10
CA SER A 70 -9.61 6.80 0.49
C SER A 70 -8.36 6.41 -0.31
N TYR A 71 -8.29 5.19 -0.86
CA TYR A 71 -7.18 4.75 -1.71
C TYR A 71 -7.06 5.53 -3.02
N LEU A 72 -8.13 6.16 -3.47
CA LEU A 72 -8.16 6.96 -4.69
C LEU A 72 -7.46 8.32 -4.51
N LEU A 73 -7.51 8.85 -3.30
CA LEU A 73 -7.11 10.22 -3.01
C LEU A 73 -5.61 10.48 -3.25
N PRO A 74 -4.67 9.62 -2.78
CA PRO A 74 -3.25 9.80 -3.08
C PRO A 74 -2.94 9.70 -4.58
N GLN A 75 -3.69 8.89 -5.32
CA GLN A 75 -3.52 8.76 -6.77
C GLN A 75 -3.91 10.04 -7.50
N LEU A 76 -5.07 10.62 -7.15
CA LEU A 76 -5.54 11.90 -7.69
C LEU A 76 -4.59 13.05 -7.35
N ALA A 77 -3.97 13.00 -6.15
CA ALA A 77 -2.98 13.98 -5.75
C ALA A 77 -1.66 13.86 -6.55
N ALA A 78 -1.23 12.63 -6.84
CA ALA A 78 0.04 12.33 -7.51
C ALA A 78 -0.04 12.32 -9.04
N MET A 79 -1.23 12.19 -9.65
CA MET A 79 -1.43 12.13 -11.10
C MET A 79 -2.43 13.21 -11.55
N PRO A 80 -1.95 14.44 -11.83
CA PRO A 80 -2.81 15.49 -12.39
C PRO A 80 -3.48 15.04 -13.70
N GLY A 81 -4.78 15.31 -13.81
CA GLY A 81 -5.58 14.92 -14.97
C GLY A 81 -6.21 13.52 -14.88
N LEU A 82 -5.89 12.73 -13.86
CA LEU A 82 -6.59 11.46 -13.60
C LEU A 82 -8.02 11.75 -13.10
N SER A 83 -9.03 11.12 -13.73
CA SER A 83 -10.42 11.25 -13.28
C SER A 83 -10.69 10.29 -12.10
N LEU A 84 -11.73 10.62 -11.30
CA LEU A 84 -12.11 9.77 -10.14
C LEU A 84 -12.46 8.34 -10.59
N GLY A 85 -13.16 8.18 -11.70
CA GLY A 85 -13.50 6.86 -12.23
C GLY A 85 -12.28 6.06 -12.68
N GLN A 86 -11.31 6.70 -13.33
CA GLN A 86 -10.04 6.08 -13.72
C GLN A 86 -9.23 5.66 -12.49
N ALA A 87 -9.17 6.52 -11.46
CA ALA A 87 -8.52 6.21 -10.20
C ALA A 87 -9.20 5.01 -9.50
N ALA A 88 -10.55 4.97 -9.46
CA ALA A 88 -11.29 3.87 -8.87
C ALA A 88 -11.03 2.54 -9.57
N MET A 89 -11.09 2.54 -10.91
CA MET A 89 -10.83 1.34 -11.72
C MET A 89 -9.43 0.79 -11.48
N GLU A 90 -8.44 1.65 -11.50
CA GLU A 90 -7.05 1.28 -11.31
C GLU A 90 -6.77 0.83 -9.88
N SER A 91 -7.16 1.63 -8.87
CA SER A 91 -6.87 1.39 -7.46
C SER A 91 -7.39 0.04 -6.99
N HIS A 92 -8.65 -0.25 -7.27
CA HIS A 92 -9.23 -1.52 -6.83
C HIS A 92 -8.66 -2.71 -7.61
N ALA A 93 -8.40 -2.57 -8.91
CA ALA A 93 -7.78 -3.63 -9.70
C ALA A 93 -6.34 -3.92 -9.25
N SER A 94 -5.51 -2.89 -9.02
CA SER A 94 -4.13 -3.05 -8.56
C SER A 94 -4.07 -3.60 -7.14
N THR A 95 -4.97 -3.17 -6.24
CA THR A 95 -5.09 -3.69 -4.87
C THR A 95 -5.47 -5.18 -4.87
N ALA A 96 -6.47 -5.59 -5.67
CA ALA A 96 -6.85 -7.01 -5.75
C ALA A 96 -5.69 -7.88 -6.24
N VAL A 97 -4.96 -7.43 -7.25
CA VAL A 97 -3.76 -8.15 -7.75
C VAL A 97 -2.66 -8.14 -6.69
N GLY A 98 -2.45 -7.03 -6.02
CA GLY A 98 -1.49 -6.89 -4.93
C GLY A 98 -1.75 -7.85 -3.77
N ASN A 99 -3.03 -8.05 -3.42
CA ASN A 99 -3.44 -8.96 -2.35
C ASN A 99 -3.28 -10.44 -2.75
N LEU A 100 -3.55 -10.77 -4.01
CA LEU A 100 -3.56 -12.17 -4.48
C LEU A 100 -2.18 -12.71 -4.89
N MET A 101 -1.25 -11.86 -5.31
CA MET A 101 -0.01 -12.32 -5.94
C MET A 101 1.18 -12.30 -4.97
N PRO A 102 2.07 -13.31 -5.04
CA PRO A 102 3.39 -13.20 -4.44
C PRO A 102 4.12 -11.98 -4.97
N VAL A 103 4.80 -11.22 -4.09
CA VAL A 103 5.41 -9.91 -4.44
C VAL A 103 4.35 -8.95 -5.01
N GLY A 104 3.12 -9.03 -4.50
CA GLY A 104 1.92 -8.41 -5.06
C GLY A 104 2.02 -6.91 -5.26
N GLN A 105 2.75 -6.20 -4.37
CA GLN A 105 2.98 -4.77 -4.52
C GLN A 105 3.71 -4.44 -5.84
N ALA A 106 4.76 -5.19 -6.20
CA ALA A 106 5.47 -4.97 -7.46
C ALA A 106 4.60 -5.33 -8.69
N VAL A 107 3.79 -6.38 -8.57
CA VAL A 107 2.84 -6.74 -9.64
C VAL A 107 1.74 -5.69 -9.76
N GLY A 108 1.24 -5.17 -8.63
CA GLY A 108 0.28 -4.07 -8.58
C GLY A 108 0.79 -2.81 -9.30
N LEU A 109 2.06 -2.41 -9.09
CA LEU A 109 2.68 -1.31 -9.82
C LEU A 109 2.66 -1.52 -11.35
N GLY A 110 2.87 -2.77 -11.79
CA GLY A 110 2.76 -3.13 -13.22
C GLY A 110 1.32 -3.01 -13.74
N VAL A 111 0.33 -3.30 -12.91
CA VAL A 111 -1.10 -3.09 -13.21
C VAL A 111 -1.39 -1.59 -13.34
N THR A 112 -0.97 -0.79 -12.36
CA THR A 112 -1.12 0.67 -12.37
C THR A 112 -0.50 1.29 -13.62
N TYR A 113 0.74 0.90 -13.95
CA TYR A 113 1.41 1.35 -15.18
C TYR A 113 0.57 1.06 -16.42
N ARG A 114 0.00 -0.14 -16.51
CA ARG A 114 -0.82 -0.55 -17.67
C ARG A 114 -2.12 0.25 -17.76
N PHE A 115 -2.79 0.51 -16.63
CA PHE A 115 -4.00 1.34 -16.59
C PHE A 115 -3.70 2.76 -17.04
N TYR A 116 -2.70 3.41 -16.45
CA TYR A 116 -2.34 4.78 -16.79
C TYR A 116 -1.90 4.93 -18.25
N THR A 117 -1.15 3.97 -18.77
CA THR A 117 -0.80 3.95 -20.20
C THR A 117 -2.05 3.84 -21.07
N SER A 118 -3.04 3.03 -20.68
CA SER A 118 -4.29 2.90 -21.44
C SER A 118 -5.16 4.16 -21.39
N TYR A 119 -4.96 5.00 -20.39
CA TYR A 119 -5.62 6.30 -20.26
C TYR A 119 -4.89 7.43 -21.00
N GLY A 120 -3.78 7.14 -21.68
CA GLY A 120 -3.01 8.09 -22.47
C GLY A 120 -1.91 8.84 -21.72
N PHE A 121 -1.64 8.50 -20.45
CA PHE A 121 -0.55 9.13 -19.72
C PHE A 121 0.82 8.70 -20.24
N GLY A 122 1.76 9.64 -20.32
CA GLY A 122 3.14 9.40 -20.73
C GLY A 122 3.96 8.64 -19.68
N ARG A 123 5.07 8.03 -20.11
CA ARG A 123 5.95 7.23 -19.22
C ARG A 123 6.54 8.03 -18.06
N GLY A 124 6.93 9.29 -18.29
CA GLY A 124 7.49 10.19 -17.28
C GLY A 124 6.49 10.47 -16.14
N PRO A 125 5.31 11.04 -16.43
CA PRO A 125 4.25 11.25 -15.43
C PRO A 125 3.85 9.99 -14.68
N ILE A 126 3.77 8.83 -15.35
CA ILE A 126 3.47 7.55 -14.68
C ILE A 126 4.58 7.20 -13.68
N ALA A 127 5.84 7.23 -14.10
CA ALA A 127 6.96 6.92 -13.23
C ALA A 127 7.03 7.88 -12.03
N LEU A 128 6.83 9.18 -12.26
CA LEU A 128 6.77 10.19 -11.22
C LEU A 128 5.66 9.89 -10.20
N SER A 129 4.45 9.66 -10.67
CA SER A 129 3.30 9.36 -9.80
C SER A 129 3.55 8.13 -8.93
N LEU A 130 4.04 7.03 -9.51
CA LEU A 130 4.32 5.79 -8.77
C LEU A 130 5.42 5.99 -7.72
N LEU A 131 6.51 6.68 -8.06
CA LEU A 131 7.61 6.93 -7.15
C LEU A 131 7.22 7.87 -6.01
N VAL A 132 6.51 8.96 -6.32
CA VAL A 132 6.05 9.92 -5.31
C VAL A 132 5.05 9.26 -4.36
N GLN A 133 4.08 8.51 -4.86
CA GLN A 133 3.15 7.75 -4.00
C GLN A 133 3.88 6.73 -3.14
N GLY A 134 4.85 6.00 -3.69
CA GLY A 134 5.68 5.06 -2.96
C GLY A 134 6.45 5.71 -1.82
N VAL A 135 7.07 6.86 -2.07
CA VAL A 135 7.80 7.64 -1.06
C VAL A 135 6.87 8.12 0.05
N TRP A 136 5.73 8.74 -0.28
CA TRP A 136 4.75 9.22 0.70
C TRP A 136 4.18 8.10 1.55
N ASN A 137 3.79 6.98 0.90
CA ASN A 137 3.29 5.81 1.61
C ASN A 137 4.32 5.25 2.61
N ASN A 138 5.61 5.23 2.25
CA ASN A 138 6.66 4.79 3.17
C ASN A 138 6.92 5.81 4.28
N PHE A 139 6.87 7.11 4.01
CA PHE A 139 7.00 8.13 5.06
C PHE A 139 5.87 8.03 6.09
N ILE A 140 4.63 7.84 5.66
CA ILE A 140 3.52 7.64 6.61
C ILE A 140 3.71 6.35 7.41
N LYS A 141 4.10 5.24 6.77
CA LYS A 141 4.37 3.97 7.46
C LYS A 141 5.51 4.07 8.49
N LEU A 142 6.54 4.85 8.20
CA LEU A 142 7.65 5.09 9.14
C LEU A 142 7.26 6.08 10.24
N GLY A 143 6.48 7.10 9.91
CA GLY A 143 6.06 8.13 10.86
C GLY A 143 4.99 7.67 11.86
N MET A 144 4.06 6.81 11.45
CA MET A 144 2.97 6.36 12.32
C MET A 144 3.43 5.67 13.62
N PRO A 145 4.40 4.71 13.60
CA PRO A 145 4.92 4.13 14.84
C PRO A 145 5.53 5.16 15.78
N ILE A 146 6.21 6.17 15.23
CA ILE A 146 6.85 7.23 16.01
C ILE A 146 5.79 8.06 16.73
N VAL A 147 4.74 8.45 16.01
CA VAL A 147 3.61 9.20 16.59
C VAL A 147 2.90 8.35 17.64
N ALA A 148 2.62 7.07 17.35
CA ALA A 148 1.96 6.18 18.28
C ALA A 148 2.77 5.95 19.56
N LEU A 149 4.08 5.68 19.43
CA LEU A 149 4.97 5.53 20.59
C LEU A 149 5.10 6.85 21.36
N GLY A 150 5.16 7.99 20.67
CA GLY A 150 5.16 9.30 21.33
C GLY A 150 3.88 9.55 22.14
N LEU A 151 2.72 9.15 21.61
CA LEU A 151 1.45 9.24 22.33
C LEU A 151 1.42 8.30 23.56
N LEU A 152 1.91 7.06 23.45
CA LEU A 152 2.03 6.13 24.59
C LEU A 152 2.94 6.68 25.71
N VAL A 153 4.03 7.33 25.35
CA VAL A 153 4.90 7.97 26.34
C VAL A 153 4.20 9.13 27.05
N VAL A 154 3.41 9.91 26.32
CA VAL A 154 2.66 11.05 26.89
C VAL A 154 1.46 10.59 27.74
N SER A 155 0.79 9.50 27.36
CA SER A 155 -0.32 8.92 28.15
C SER A 155 0.15 8.28 29.47
N GLY A 156 1.45 8.03 29.63
CA GLY A 156 2.02 7.44 30.86
C GLY A 156 2.04 5.92 30.87
N ASP A 157 1.46 5.26 29.89
CA ASP A 157 1.25 3.81 29.87
C ASP A 157 2.54 3.00 29.65
N ALA A 158 3.64 3.62 29.16
CA ALA A 158 4.89 2.90 28.91
C ALA A 158 6.12 3.83 28.80
N ALA A 159 6.19 4.90 29.57
CA ALA A 159 7.14 6.00 29.40
C ALA A 159 8.64 5.59 29.41
N GLY A 160 9.03 4.54 30.14
CA GLY A 160 10.44 4.17 30.30
C GLY A 160 10.97 3.18 29.25
N GLU A 161 10.18 2.20 28.89
CA GLU A 161 10.65 1.05 28.09
C GLU A 161 10.60 1.31 26.57
N LEU A 162 9.62 2.11 26.08
CA LEU A 162 9.41 2.36 24.67
C LEU A 162 10.10 3.63 24.16
N ALA A 163 10.54 4.53 25.05
CA ALA A 163 11.21 5.79 24.67
C ALA A 163 12.44 5.58 23.78
N PRO A 164 13.34 4.60 24.02
CA PRO A 164 14.49 4.35 23.14
C PRO A 164 14.05 3.94 21.72
N ALA A 165 13.01 3.11 21.61
CA ALA A 165 12.49 2.67 20.31
C ALA A 165 11.86 3.83 19.53
N ALA A 166 11.14 4.73 20.19
CA ALA A 166 10.58 5.94 19.61
C ALA A 166 11.69 6.88 19.10
N VAL A 167 12.76 7.07 19.87
CA VAL A 167 13.91 7.91 19.48
C VAL A 167 14.62 7.31 18.27
N ILE A 168 14.90 6.02 18.27
CA ILE A 168 15.53 5.33 17.13
C ILE A 168 14.66 5.48 15.87
N GLY A 169 13.35 5.24 15.99
CA GLY A 169 12.40 5.42 14.90
C GLY A 169 12.41 6.85 14.36
N LEU A 170 12.40 7.85 15.26
CA LEU A 170 12.45 9.27 14.89
C LEU A 170 13.76 9.60 14.15
N VAL A 171 14.90 9.11 14.62
CA VAL A 171 16.19 9.31 13.94
C VAL A 171 16.17 8.71 12.55
N VAL A 172 15.68 7.47 12.39
CA VAL A 172 15.55 6.80 11.08
C VAL A 172 14.64 7.61 10.14
N PHE A 173 13.51 8.09 10.66
CA PHE A 173 12.56 8.91 9.90
C PHE A 173 13.19 10.24 9.44
N VAL A 174 13.84 10.95 10.35
CA VAL A 174 14.52 12.23 10.04
C VAL A 174 15.63 12.01 9.02
N VAL A 175 16.43 10.95 9.16
CA VAL A 175 17.47 10.59 8.19
C VAL A 175 16.88 10.26 6.82
N ALA A 176 15.78 9.52 6.76
CA ALA A 176 15.10 9.20 5.51
C ALA A 176 14.53 10.46 4.83
N LEU A 177 13.89 11.35 5.61
CA LEU A 177 13.35 12.62 5.13
C LEU A 177 14.47 13.56 4.66
N ALA A 178 15.55 13.67 5.45
CA ALA A 178 16.72 14.47 5.09
C ALA A 178 17.40 13.94 3.82
N GLY A 179 17.53 12.61 3.68
CA GLY A 179 18.08 11.98 2.48
C GLY A 179 17.22 12.26 1.23
N PHE A 180 15.90 12.21 1.37
CA PHE A 180 14.99 12.57 0.29
C PHE A 180 15.10 14.06 -0.08
N ALA A 181 15.05 14.95 0.90
CA ALA A 181 15.23 16.39 0.69
C ALA A 181 16.61 16.73 0.09
N PHE A 182 17.66 16.03 0.55
CA PHE A 182 19.01 16.15 0.00
C PHE A 182 19.05 15.79 -1.48
N GLY A 183 18.41 14.70 -1.89
CA GLY A 183 18.34 14.27 -3.29
C GLY A 183 17.61 15.28 -4.18
N LEU A 184 16.55 15.90 -3.67
CA LEU A 184 15.79 16.92 -4.40
C LEU A 184 16.42 18.30 -4.41
N SER A 185 17.42 18.57 -3.57
CA SER A 185 17.98 19.92 -3.38
C SER A 185 18.84 20.43 -4.55
N SER A 186 19.47 19.54 -5.35
CA SER A 186 20.23 19.93 -6.53
C SER A 186 20.34 18.82 -7.56
N GLU A 187 20.53 19.16 -8.84
CA GLU A 187 20.72 18.20 -9.94
C GLU A 187 21.94 17.30 -9.73
N ARG A 188 23.04 17.88 -9.23
CA ARG A 188 24.25 17.11 -8.94
C ARG A 188 24.03 16.03 -7.90
N ARG A 189 23.21 16.30 -6.86
CA ARG A 189 22.87 15.35 -5.81
C ARG A 189 21.91 14.28 -6.32
N ALA A 190 20.92 14.65 -7.14
CA ALA A 190 20.03 13.73 -7.79
C ALA A 190 20.81 12.77 -8.71
N ALA A 191 21.71 13.28 -9.55
CA ALA A 191 22.56 12.47 -10.41
C ALA A 191 23.46 11.52 -9.59
N TRP A 192 24.04 12.00 -8.50
CA TRP A 192 24.86 11.18 -7.61
C TRP A 192 24.06 10.03 -6.98
N LEU A 193 22.85 10.32 -6.47
CA LEU A 193 21.95 9.28 -5.93
C LEU A 193 21.52 8.28 -7.01
N GLY A 194 21.15 8.77 -8.20
CA GLY A 194 20.81 7.92 -9.34
C GLY A 194 21.96 6.98 -9.72
N GLY A 195 23.19 7.52 -9.75
CA GLY A 195 24.41 6.76 -9.98
C GLY A 195 24.68 5.71 -8.92
N ALA A 196 24.59 6.10 -7.65
CA ALA A 196 24.81 5.17 -6.53
C ALA A 196 23.80 4.01 -6.52
N LEU A 197 22.51 4.30 -6.81
CA LEU A 197 21.48 3.27 -6.96
C LEU A 197 21.73 2.38 -8.18
N ALA A 198 22.14 2.96 -9.31
CA ALA A 198 22.49 2.21 -10.53
C ALA A 198 23.66 1.25 -10.27
N ASP A 199 24.68 1.70 -9.53
CA ASP A 199 25.83 0.88 -9.15
C ASP A 199 25.45 -0.24 -8.18
N GLY A 200 24.56 0.04 -7.21
CA GLY A 200 24.00 -0.98 -6.31
C GLY A 200 23.26 -2.07 -7.07
N VAL A 201 22.38 -1.68 -7.99
CA VAL A 201 21.65 -2.62 -8.86
C VAL A 201 22.58 -3.37 -9.80
N ALA A 202 23.63 -2.71 -10.34
CA ALA A 202 24.61 -3.37 -11.18
C ALA A 202 25.39 -4.46 -10.40
N ARG A 203 25.72 -4.21 -9.12
CA ARG A 203 26.36 -5.22 -8.24
C ARG A 203 25.41 -6.42 -8.03
N LEU A 204 24.12 -6.15 -7.71
CA LEU A 204 23.13 -7.21 -7.50
C LEU A 204 22.90 -8.03 -8.80
N ARG A 205 22.83 -7.36 -9.96
CA ARG A 205 22.70 -8.05 -11.28
C ARG A 205 23.87 -8.96 -11.59
N ARG A 206 25.08 -8.60 -11.16
CA ARG A 206 26.27 -9.47 -11.31
C ARG A 206 26.13 -10.78 -10.52
N LEU A 207 25.52 -10.73 -9.31
CA LEU A 207 25.25 -11.93 -8.52
C LEU A 207 24.30 -12.92 -9.24
N VAL A 208 23.37 -12.41 -10.02
CA VAL A 208 22.42 -13.21 -10.82
C VAL A 208 22.86 -13.37 -12.28
N ARG A 209 24.16 -13.16 -12.60
CA ARG A 209 24.76 -13.31 -13.94
C ARG A 209 24.07 -12.51 -15.05
N ARG A 210 23.47 -11.35 -14.73
CA ARG A 210 22.90 -10.42 -15.70
C ARG A 210 23.69 -9.10 -15.67
N PRO A 211 24.80 -8.96 -16.42
CA PRO A 211 25.59 -7.74 -16.43
C PRO A 211 24.81 -6.58 -17.07
N GLY A 212 25.09 -5.38 -16.61
CA GLY A 212 24.52 -4.13 -17.13
C GLY A 212 24.31 -3.11 -16.01
N ARG A 213 24.78 -1.88 -16.23
CA ARG A 213 24.53 -0.72 -15.36
C ARG A 213 23.39 0.10 -15.98
N PRO A 214 22.29 0.35 -15.28
CA PRO A 214 21.23 1.26 -15.74
C PRO A 214 21.77 2.70 -15.84
N ASP A 215 21.36 3.44 -16.86
CA ASP A 215 21.65 4.90 -16.94
C ASP A 215 20.57 5.68 -16.16
N TRP A 216 20.68 5.63 -14.85
CA TRP A 216 19.75 6.33 -13.97
C TRP A 216 20.21 7.73 -13.58
N ASP A 217 21.43 8.11 -13.92
CA ASP A 217 22.00 9.41 -13.59
C ASP A 217 21.19 10.54 -14.24
N ARG A 218 20.93 10.43 -15.54
CA ARG A 218 20.11 11.39 -16.31
C ARG A 218 18.64 11.29 -15.93
N GLY A 219 18.15 10.07 -15.73
CA GLY A 219 16.77 9.82 -15.30
C GLY A 219 16.47 10.43 -13.94
N ALA A 220 17.42 10.41 -13.01
CA ALA A 220 17.28 11.02 -11.68
C ALA A 220 17.20 12.55 -11.74
N VAL A 221 17.95 13.19 -12.66
CA VAL A 221 17.87 14.65 -12.87
C VAL A 221 16.52 15.07 -13.43
N ALA A 222 16.04 14.38 -14.47
CA ALA A 222 14.73 14.64 -15.05
C ALA A 222 13.61 14.39 -14.03
N PHE A 223 13.66 13.27 -13.31
CA PHE A 223 12.73 12.94 -12.23
C PHE A 223 12.72 14.02 -11.15
N ARG A 224 13.89 14.53 -10.73
CA ARG A 224 13.98 15.58 -9.74
C ARG A 224 13.23 16.84 -10.20
N ALA A 225 13.44 17.30 -11.42
CA ALA A 225 12.77 18.49 -11.94
C ALA A 225 11.25 18.36 -11.90
N GLU A 226 10.72 17.24 -12.39
CA GLU A 226 9.30 16.92 -12.36
C GLU A 226 8.77 16.74 -10.92
N ALA A 227 9.54 16.08 -10.05
CA ALA A 227 9.17 15.87 -8.64
C ALA A 227 9.11 17.20 -7.87
N VAL A 228 10.09 18.09 -8.05
CA VAL A 228 10.09 19.41 -7.41
C VAL A 228 8.89 20.24 -7.88
N ALA A 229 8.57 20.22 -9.18
CA ALA A 229 7.40 20.91 -9.72
C ALA A 229 6.08 20.36 -9.11
N LEU A 230 5.91 19.04 -9.08
CA LEU A 230 4.72 18.43 -8.48
C LEU A 230 4.62 18.73 -6.99
N LEU A 231 5.72 18.59 -6.25
CA LEU A 231 5.74 18.75 -4.81
C LEU A 231 5.54 20.21 -4.38
N ARG A 232 6.05 21.17 -5.12
CA ARG A 232 5.85 22.60 -4.84
C ARG A 232 4.38 22.94 -4.62
N ASP A 233 3.50 22.34 -5.46
CA ASP A 233 2.08 22.68 -5.47
C ASP A 233 1.21 21.65 -4.74
N ARG A 234 1.70 20.40 -4.57
CA ARG A 234 0.85 19.27 -4.16
C ARG A 234 1.34 18.48 -2.95
N TRP A 235 2.45 18.84 -2.32
CA TRP A 235 3.00 18.09 -1.18
C TRP A 235 1.99 17.95 -0.03
N HIS A 236 1.22 18.99 0.28
CA HIS A 236 0.20 18.99 1.32
C HIS A 236 -0.96 18.04 0.97
N TRP A 237 -1.41 18.03 -0.28
CA TRP A 237 -2.43 17.09 -0.73
C TRP A 237 -1.94 15.64 -0.67
N LEU A 238 -0.71 15.37 -1.11
CA LEU A 238 -0.09 14.05 -1.00
C LEU A 238 -0.01 13.60 0.45
N THR A 239 0.37 14.49 1.37
CA THR A 239 0.47 14.18 2.79
C THR A 239 -0.91 13.92 3.40
N LEU A 240 -1.86 14.83 3.21
CA LEU A 240 -3.20 14.71 3.78
C LEU A 240 -3.94 13.49 3.24
N THR A 241 -3.89 13.25 1.94
CA THR A 241 -4.61 12.13 1.33
C THR A 241 -3.99 10.79 1.70
N THR A 242 -2.65 10.69 1.75
CA THR A 242 -1.98 9.46 2.18
C THR A 242 -2.23 9.20 3.68
N LEU A 243 -2.16 10.24 4.51
CA LEU A 243 -2.49 10.13 5.93
C LEU A 243 -3.95 9.71 6.14
N ALA A 244 -4.89 10.36 5.45
CA ALA A 244 -6.31 10.02 5.51
C ALA A 244 -6.56 8.55 5.12
N SER A 245 -5.86 8.04 4.09
CA SER A 245 -5.95 6.64 3.68
C SER A 245 -5.44 5.68 4.77
N HIS A 246 -4.34 6.00 5.46
CA HIS A 246 -3.83 5.16 6.54
C HIS A 246 -4.70 5.24 7.80
N LEU A 247 -5.18 6.44 8.14
CA LEU A 247 -6.10 6.63 9.28
C LEU A 247 -7.46 5.98 9.02
N SER A 248 -7.95 5.97 7.79
CA SER A 248 -9.19 5.26 7.44
C SER A 248 -9.05 3.75 7.66
N LEU A 249 -7.88 3.20 7.33
CA LEU A 249 -7.57 1.79 7.57
C LEU A 249 -7.49 1.47 9.07
N PHE A 250 -6.85 2.35 9.85
CA PHE A 250 -6.83 2.25 11.31
C PHE A 250 -8.25 2.35 11.91
N LEU A 251 -9.07 3.25 11.39
CA LEU A 251 -10.46 3.40 11.85
C LEU A 251 -11.27 2.10 11.70
N VAL A 252 -11.08 1.36 10.60
CA VAL A 252 -11.74 0.06 10.42
C VAL A 252 -11.29 -0.92 11.51
N LEU A 253 -10.00 -0.96 11.86
CA LEU A 253 -9.51 -1.81 12.95
C LEU A 253 -10.08 -1.38 14.29
N LEU A 254 -10.04 -0.07 14.61
CA LEU A 254 -10.55 0.45 15.86
C LEU A 254 -12.04 0.16 16.06
N LEU A 255 -12.85 0.38 15.02
CA LEU A 255 -14.27 0.04 15.05
C LEU A 255 -14.49 -1.46 15.21
N ALA A 256 -13.71 -2.30 14.52
CA ALA A 256 -13.78 -3.75 14.68
C ALA A 256 -13.52 -4.15 16.15
N LEU A 257 -12.49 -3.60 16.80
CA LEU A 257 -12.19 -3.86 18.21
C LEU A 257 -13.36 -3.45 19.11
N ARG A 258 -13.91 -2.25 18.94
CA ARG A 258 -15.02 -1.74 19.75
C ARG A 258 -16.31 -2.56 19.58
N HIS A 259 -16.60 -2.96 18.35
CA HIS A 259 -17.83 -3.70 18.03
C HIS A 259 -17.79 -5.19 18.43
N VAL A 260 -16.60 -5.77 18.63
CA VAL A 260 -16.49 -7.11 19.24
C VAL A 260 -16.50 -7.06 20.76
N GLY A 261 -16.57 -5.88 21.38
CA GLY A 261 -16.70 -5.72 22.82
C GLY A 261 -15.42 -5.32 23.55
N ILE A 262 -14.28 -5.13 22.88
CA ILE A 262 -13.04 -4.66 23.52
C ILE A 262 -13.21 -3.17 23.87
N SER A 263 -13.22 -2.88 25.16
CA SER A 263 -13.40 -1.52 25.69
C SER A 263 -12.13 -0.66 25.56
N GLU A 264 -12.31 0.65 25.71
CA GLU A 264 -11.18 1.60 25.75
C GLU A 264 -10.27 1.37 26.98
N ALA A 265 -10.81 0.81 28.07
CA ALA A 265 -10.05 0.50 29.27
C ALA A 265 -9.20 -0.77 29.13
N GLU A 266 -9.57 -1.70 28.26
CA GLU A 266 -8.81 -2.92 27.98
C GLU A 266 -7.71 -2.68 26.97
N VAL A 267 -8.04 -2.02 25.87
CA VAL A 267 -7.08 -1.61 24.82
C VAL A 267 -7.43 -0.19 24.40
N SER A 268 -6.64 0.77 24.80
CA SER A 268 -6.82 2.17 24.41
C SER A 268 -6.65 2.36 22.91
N TRP A 269 -7.23 3.44 22.35
CA TRP A 269 -7.05 3.74 20.94
C TRP A 269 -5.57 4.01 20.59
N VAL A 270 -4.76 4.47 21.57
CA VAL A 270 -3.32 4.72 21.39
C VAL A 270 -2.55 3.41 21.28
N GLU A 271 -2.86 2.43 22.12
CA GLU A 271 -2.26 1.08 22.04
C GLU A 271 -2.68 0.37 20.74
N ALA A 272 -3.96 0.48 20.37
CA ALA A 272 -4.44 -0.03 19.09
C ALA A 272 -3.73 0.63 17.91
N LEU A 273 -3.46 1.96 17.96
CA LEU A 273 -2.70 2.67 16.95
C LEU A 273 -1.24 2.21 16.91
N ALA A 274 -0.62 1.96 18.06
CA ALA A 274 0.74 1.47 18.16
C ALA A 274 0.86 0.05 17.53
N ALA A 275 -0.04 -0.86 17.92
CA ALA A 275 -0.12 -2.20 17.35
C ALA A 275 -0.28 -2.15 15.82
N PHE A 276 -1.25 -1.36 15.36
CA PHE A 276 -1.49 -1.15 13.92
C PHE A 276 -0.27 -0.60 13.20
N ALA A 277 0.35 0.46 13.71
CA ALA A 277 1.49 1.13 13.08
C ALA A 277 2.72 0.20 12.99
N LEU A 278 3.02 -0.56 14.03
CA LEU A 278 4.11 -1.53 14.04
C LEU A 278 3.89 -2.64 13.00
N VAL A 279 2.69 -3.20 12.96
CA VAL A 279 2.35 -4.25 12.00
C VAL A 279 2.33 -3.72 10.56
N ARG A 280 1.88 -2.48 10.35
CA ARG A 280 1.96 -1.81 9.04
C ARG A 280 3.41 -1.62 8.58
N LEU A 281 4.32 -1.33 9.49
CA LEU A 281 5.75 -1.24 9.18
C LEU A 281 6.31 -2.60 8.80
N LEU A 282 6.01 -3.66 9.58
CA LEU A 282 6.41 -5.04 9.26
C LEU A 282 5.85 -5.51 7.91
N SER A 283 4.62 -5.14 7.57
CA SER A 283 3.99 -5.48 6.28
C SER A 283 4.64 -4.78 5.07
N ALA A 284 5.55 -3.84 5.28
CA ALA A 284 6.35 -3.25 4.19
C ALA A 284 7.35 -4.26 3.60
N VAL A 285 7.73 -5.29 4.36
CA VAL A 285 8.57 -6.40 3.87
C VAL A 285 7.67 -7.42 3.17
N PRO A 286 7.86 -7.68 1.87
CA PRO A 286 6.98 -8.55 1.09
C PRO A 286 7.26 -10.03 1.34
N ILE A 287 7.01 -10.51 2.57
CA ILE A 287 7.24 -11.91 2.98
C ILE A 287 6.14 -12.81 2.42
N THR A 288 4.89 -12.38 2.53
CA THR A 288 3.72 -13.14 2.11
C THR A 288 2.80 -12.30 1.21
N PRO A 289 1.96 -12.93 0.35
CA PRO A 289 0.97 -12.20 -0.43
C PRO A 289 0.05 -11.37 0.47
N GLY A 290 -0.03 -10.06 0.24
CA GLY A 290 -0.88 -9.16 1.02
C GLY A 290 -0.63 -9.16 2.54
N GLY A 291 0.56 -9.63 2.99
CA GLY A 291 0.91 -9.71 4.41
C GLY A 291 0.13 -10.81 5.17
N LEU A 292 -0.40 -11.83 4.47
CA LEU A 292 -1.15 -12.94 5.07
C LEU A 292 -0.31 -13.66 6.13
N GLY A 293 -0.90 -13.92 7.28
CA GLY A 293 -0.27 -14.46 8.47
C GLY A 293 0.52 -13.42 9.28
N VAL A 294 1.28 -12.56 8.63
CA VAL A 294 2.11 -11.54 9.32
C VAL A 294 1.23 -10.46 9.95
N VAL A 295 0.22 -9.97 9.22
CA VAL A 295 -0.68 -8.93 9.72
C VAL A 295 -1.60 -9.50 10.79
N GLU A 296 -2.19 -10.66 10.56
CA GLU A 296 -3.11 -11.30 11.48
C GLU A 296 -2.43 -11.66 12.81
N LEU A 297 -1.34 -12.39 12.74
CA LEU A 297 -0.59 -12.79 13.95
C LEU A 297 0.06 -11.59 14.65
N GLY A 298 0.57 -10.62 13.88
CA GLY A 298 1.17 -9.42 14.44
C GLY A 298 0.16 -8.55 15.19
N LEU A 299 -1.04 -8.32 14.62
CA LEU A 299 -2.11 -7.58 15.29
C LEU A 299 -2.64 -8.36 16.49
N ALA A 300 -2.92 -9.66 16.32
CA ALA A 300 -3.41 -10.47 17.44
C ALA A 300 -2.43 -10.46 18.60
N ALA A 301 -1.16 -10.76 18.36
CA ALA A 301 -0.14 -10.78 19.42
C ALA A 301 0.02 -9.42 20.12
N THR A 302 0.10 -8.33 19.35
CA THR A 302 0.32 -6.99 19.94
C THR A 302 -0.90 -6.48 20.71
N LEU A 303 -2.12 -6.77 20.23
CA LEU A 303 -3.36 -6.32 20.91
C LEU A 303 -3.68 -7.17 22.15
N VAL A 304 -3.36 -8.47 22.14
CA VAL A 304 -3.46 -9.32 23.35
C VAL A 304 -2.44 -8.88 24.40
N LEU A 305 -1.20 -8.56 23.99
CA LEU A 305 -0.18 -8.00 24.90
C LEU A 305 -0.61 -6.63 25.48
N ALA A 306 -1.41 -5.86 24.76
CA ALA A 306 -1.98 -4.61 25.24
C ALA A 306 -3.14 -4.80 26.24
N GLY A 307 -3.63 -6.03 26.45
CA GLY A 307 -4.68 -6.35 27.43
C GLY A 307 -6.00 -6.82 26.83
N GLY A 308 -6.10 -6.91 25.49
CA GLY A 308 -7.30 -7.41 24.83
C GLY A 308 -7.50 -8.91 25.06
N GLU A 309 -8.75 -9.33 25.22
CA GLU A 309 -9.13 -10.75 25.32
C GLU A 309 -8.89 -11.44 23.99
N GLU A 310 -8.19 -12.59 24.02
CA GLU A 310 -7.64 -13.26 22.82
C GLU A 310 -8.71 -13.55 21.76
N ALA A 311 -9.85 -14.12 22.13
CA ALA A 311 -10.88 -14.49 21.18
C ALA A 311 -11.54 -13.26 20.54
N GLN A 312 -11.76 -12.19 21.30
CA GLN A 312 -12.31 -10.94 20.79
C GLN A 312 -11.32 -10.23 19.88
N VAL A 313 -10.03 -10.17 20.28
CA VAL A 313 -8.96 -9.59 19.45
C VAL A 313 -8.87 -10.31 18.10
N VAL A 314 -8.88 -11.63 18.12
CA VAL A 314 -8.83 -12.43 16.89
C VAL A 314 -10.07 -12.17 16.04
N ALA A 315 -11.26 -12.14 16.62
CA ALA A 315 -12.50 -11.80 15.91
C ALA A 315 -12.41 -10.41 15.26
N ALA A 316 -11.93 -9.39 15.99
CA ALA A 316 -11.74 -8.05 15.45
C ALA A 316 -10.76 -8.01 14.28
N VAL A 317 -9.62 -8.71 14.39
CA VAL A 317 -8.60 -8.81 13.35
C VAL A 317 -9.16 -9.50 12.11
N LEU A 318 -9.98 -10.54 12.27
CA LEU A 318 -10.62 -11.23 11.13
C LEU A 318 -11.65 -10.34 10.44
N VAL A 319 -12.47 -9.60 11.20
CA VAL A 319 -13.40 -8.59 10.64
C VAL A 319 -12.63 -7.53 9.86
N PHE A 320 -11.58 -6.99 10.45
CA PHE A 320 -10.70 -6.03 9.81
C PHE A 320 -10.14 -6.57 8.50
N ARG A 321 -9.64 -7.81 8.47
CA ARG A 321 -9.09 -8.43 7.26
C ARG A 321 -10.14 -8.77 6.22
N LEU A 322 -11.34 -9.18 6.66
CA LEU A 322 -12.47 -9.37 5.75
C LEU A 322 -12.76 -8.08 4.96
N LEU A 323 -12.83 -6.94 5.65
CA LEU A 323 -13.20 -5.68 5.05
C LEU A 323 -12.05 -5.02 4.26
N THR A 324 -10.80 -5.17 4.70
CA THR A 324 -9.66 -4.44 4.11
C THR A 324 -8.79 -5.27 3.18
N PHE A 325 -8.85 -6.59 3.26
CA PHE A 325 -8.08 -7.50 2.42
C PHE A 325 -8.98 -8.32 1.48
N LEU A 326 -10.01 -8.97 2.00
CA LEU A 326 -10.83 -9.91 1.22
C LEU A 326 -11.85 -9.18 0.34
N LEU A 327 -12.56 -8.19 0.88
CA LEU A 327 -13.57 -7.40 0.16
C LEU A 327 -13.01 -6.65 -1.07
N PRO A 328 -11.80 -6.07 -1.06
CA PRO A 328 -11.20 -5.47 -2.25
C PRO A 328 -10.99 -6.43 -3.42
N ILE A 329 -10.87 -7.74 -3.19
CA ILE A 329 -10.58 -8.72 -4.24
C ILE A 329 -11.72 -8.82 -5.28
N PRO A 330 -12.98 -9.11 -4.90
CA PRO A 330 -14.08 -9.14 -5.88
C PRO A 330 -14.34 -7.77 -6.52
N ILE A 331 -14.18 -6.67 -5.77
CA ILE A 331 -14.34 -5.32 -6.30
C ILE A 331 -13.27 -5.06 -7.38
N GLY A 332 -12.02 -5.39 -7.11
CA GLY A 332 -10.93 -5.22 -8.08
C GLY A 332 -11.05 -6.16 -9.28
N ALA A 333 -11.55 -7.37 -9.09
CA ALA A 333 -11.85 -8.27 -10.21
C ALA A 333 -12.93 -7.69 -11.12
N PHE A 334 -13.97 -7.10 -10.54
CA PHE A 334 -15.04 -6.41 -11.27
C PHE A 334 -14.52 -5.18 -12.03
N THR A 335 -13.74 -4.31 -11.38
CA THR A 335 -13.16 -3.13 -12.04
C THR A 335 -12.18 -3.51 -13.14
N TRP A 336 -11.37 -4.54 -12.95
CA TRP A 336 -10.52 -5.11 -13.99
C TRP A 336 -11.33 -5.60 -15.20
N TRP A 337 -12.43 -6.30 -14.96
CA TRP A 337 -13.32 -6.77 -16.02
C TRP A 337 -13.96 -5.61 -16.79
N MET A 338 -14.47 -4.59 -16.08
CA MET A 338 -15.02 -3.37 -16.70
C MET A 338 -13.99 -2.65 -17.57
N TRP A 339 -12.77 -2.47 -17.05
CA TRP A 339 -11.68 -1.88 -17.81
C TRP A 339 -11.38 -2.65 -19.11
N ARG A 340 -11.36 -3.97 -19.05
CA ARG A 340 -11.14 -4.82 -20.24
C ARG A 340 -12.25 -4.70 -21.28
N ARG A 341 -13.44 -4.28 -20.90
CA ARG A 341 -14.56 -4.00 -21.80
C ARG A 341 -14.56 -2.58 -22.35
N GLY A 342 -13.54 -1.79 -22.11
CA GLY A 342 -13.41 -0.42 -22.59
C GLY A 342 -14.14 0.62 -21.75
N ALA A 343 -14.62 0.28 -20.56
CA ALA A 343 -15.17 1.25 -19.64
C ALA A 343 -14.10 2.27 -19.25
N TRP A 344 -14.46 3.58 -19.28
CA TRP A 344 -13.57 4.68 -18.89
C TRP A 344 -12.36 4.95 -19.79
N TYR A 345 -12.34 4.41 -21.01
CA TYR A 345 -11.46 4.96 -22.04
C TYR A 345 -11.97 6.34 -22.44
N PRO A 346 -11.10 7.35 -22.60
CA PRO A 346 -11.54 8.64 -23.13
C PRO A 346 -12.11 8.42 -24.54
N SER A 347 -13.42 8.60 -24.69
CA SER A 347 -14.03 8.71 -26.01
C SER A 347 -13.52 10.01 -26.63
N GLY A 348 -12.43 9.96 -27.42
CA GLY A 348 -12.02 11.05 -28.31
C GLY A 348 -11.49 12.32 -27.63
N GLY A 349 -10.86 12.24 -26.46
CA GLY A 349 -10.13 13.37 -25.88
C GLY A 349 -8.78 13.54 -26.56
N THR A 350 -8.60 14.62 -27.30
CA THR A 350 -7.33 15.09 -27.84
C THR A 350 -6.27 15.06 -26.73
N VAL A 351 -5.22 14.30 -26.96
CA VAL A 351 -3.96 14.39 -26.21
C VAL A 351 -3.54 15.86 -26.27
N VAL A 352 -3.63 16.57 -25.13
CA VAL A 352 -3.00 17.88 -25.00
C VAL A 352 -1.50 17.61 -24.93
N THR A 353 -0.88 17.49 -26.10
CA THR A 353 0.55 17.60 -26.26
C THR A 353 0.89 19.03 -25.88
N GLY A 354 1.70 19.22 -24.83
CA GLY A 354 2.14 20.52 -24.34
C GLY A 354 3.09 21.23 -25.30
N GLU A 355 2.71 21.42 -26.56
CA GLU A 355 3.48 22.08 -27.62
C GLU A 355 2.87 23.41 -28.11
N GLU A 356 1.83 23.93 -27.44
CA GLU A 356 1.33 25.26 -27.82
C GLU A 356 1.36 26.23 -26.61
N ARG A 357 2.52 26.70 -26.24
CA ARG A 357 2.77 28.05 -25.73
C ARG A 357 4.20 28.44 -26.10
N GLY A 358 4.33 29.07 -27.29
CA GLY A 358 5.46 29.87 -27.67
C GLY A 358 5.61 31.12 -26.84
#